data_c306503b098126255e9db259d81e7281
#
_entry.id   c306503b098126255e9db259d81e7281
#
_cell.length_a   1.000
_cell.length_b   1.000
_cell.length_c   1.000
_cell.angle_alpha   90.00
_cell.angle_beta   90.00
_cell.angle_gamma   90.00
#
_symmetry.space_group_name_H-M   'P 1'
#
loop_
_entity.id
_entity.type
_entity.pdbx_description
1 polymer ?
#
loop_
_entity_poly.entity_id
_entity_poly.type
_entity_poly.pdbx_seq_one_letter_code
_entity_poly.pdbx_strand_id
1 'polypeptide(L)' 'MKLESEYVLRSAAILAHSALDDASAVNSALQYGGTPDQMAAVKKTALAADDAIDHVQNLLYILANLEGISL' A
#
# COMPACT_ATOMS: atom_id res chain seq x y z
N MET A 1 5.32 2.21 23.53
CA MET A 1 5.66 1.47 22.29
C MET A 1 7.17 1.47 22.15
N LYS A 2 7.75 0.36 21.75
CA LYS A 2 9.18 0.26 21.49
C LYS A 2 9.57 1.13 20.31
N LEU A 3 10.83 1.58 20.27
CA LEU A 3 11.34 2.41 19.18
C LEU A 3 11.25 1.70 17.83
N GLU A 4 11.59 0.41 17.81
CA GLU A 4 11.46 -0.43 16.61
C GLU A 4 10.02 -0.52 16.12
N SER A 5 9.07 -0.64 17.06
CA SER A 5 7.64 -0.69 16.73
C SER A 5 7.15 0.62 16.15
N GLU A 6 7.62 1.76 16.66
CA GLU A 6 7.29 3.07 16.08
C GLU A 6 7.80 3.19 14.66
N TYR A 7 9.03 2.73 14.41
CA TYR A 7 9.61 2.76 13.06
C TYR A 7 8.79 1.92 12.09
N VAL A 8 8.41 0.70 12.49
CA VAL A 8 7.58 -0.19 11.66
C VAL A 8 6.22 0.45 11.40
N LEU A 9 5.60 1.04 12.42
CA LEU A 9 4.30 1.70 12.27
C LEU A 9 4.37 2.87 11.29
N ARG A 10 5.40 3.71 11.38
CA ARG A 10 5.58 4.84 10.45
C ARG A 10 5.79 4.34 9.02
N SER A 11 6.60 3.30 8.84
CA SER A 11 6.84 2.70 7.52
C SER A 11 5.55 2.14 6.92
N ALA A 12 4.73 1.45 7.72
CA ALA A 12 3.44 0.93 7.29
C ALA A 12 2.48 2.05 6.90
N ALA A 13 2.47 3.15 7.66
CA ALA A 13 1.62 4.31 7.36
C ALA A 13 2.00 4.97 6.04
N ILE A 14 3.30 5.12 5.76
CA ILE A 14 3.78 5.69 4.50
C ILE A 14 3.35 4.82 3.32
N LEU A 15 3.54 3.50 3.43
CA LEU A 15 3.16 2.57 2.36
C LEU A 15 1.64 2.51 2.15
N ALA A 16 0.86 2.56 3.23
CA ALA A 16 -0.59 2.59 3.15
C ALA A 16 -1.07 3.86 2.43
N HIS A 17 -0.46 5.01 2.72
CA HIS A 17 -0.80 6.27 2.06
C HIS A 17 -0.47 6.21 0.57
N SER A 18 0.68 5.67 0.21
CA SER A 18 1.08 5.47 -1.19
C SER A 18 0.10 4.56 -1.93
N ALA A 19 -0.32 3.45 -1.31
CA ALA A 19 -1.29 2.54 -1.89
C ALA A 19 -2.65 3.21 -2.11
N LEU A 20 -3.07 4.07 -1.19
CA LEU A 20 -4.31 4.84 -1.31
C LEU A 20 -4.25 5.82 -2.48
N ASP A 21 -3.13 6.52 -2.65
CA ASP A 21 -2.93 7.44 -3.78
C ASP A 21 -2.98 6.68 -5.11
N ASP A 22 -2.33 5.52 -5.20
CA ASP A 22 -2.34 4.67 -6.39
C ASP A 22 -3.75 4.17 -6.70
N ALA A 23 -4.49 3.73 -5.70
CA ALA A 23 -5.88 3.27 -5.86
C ALA A 23 -6.78 4.41 -6.36
N SER A 24 -6.58 5.63 -5.86
CA SER A 24 -7.32 6.80 -6.30
C SER A 24 -7.03 7.12 -7.77
N ALA A 25 -5.77 7.02 -8.20
CA ALA A 25 -5.37 7.22 -9.59
C ALA A 25 -6.01 6.19 -10.52
N VAL A 26 -6.04 4.91 -10.12
CA VAL A 26 -6.69 3.84 -10.88
C VAL A 26 -8.19 4.12 -11.02
N ASN A 27 -8.85 4.50 -9.94
CA ASN A 27 -10.28 4.81 -9.95
C ASN A 27 -10.60 5.95 -10.91
N SER A 28 -9.80 7.02 -10.89
CA SER A 28 -9.97 8.16 -11.80
C SER A 28 -9.82 7.75 -13.26
N ALA A 29 -8.81 6.93 -13.56
CA ALA A 29 -8.58 6.45 -14.92
C ALA A 29 -9.73 5.58 -15.42
N LEU A 30 -10.29 4.72 -14.58
CA LEU A 30 -11.44 3.87 -14.93
C LEU A 30 -12.70 4.69 -15.21
N GLN A 31 -12.91 5.81 -14.51
CA GLN A 31 -14.08 6.68 -14.73
C GLN A 31 -14.02 7.39 -16.07
N TYR A 32 -12.85 7.82 -16.50
CA TYR A 32 -12.70 8.65 -17.69
C TYR A 32 -12.35 7.85 -18.96
N GLY A 33 -12.13 6.55 -18.83
CA GLY A 33 -11.75 5.69 -19.94
C GLY A 33 -10.34 5.99 -20.43
N GLY A 34 -9.97 5.44 -21.57
CA GLY A 34 -8.65 5.75 -22.11
C GLY A 34 -8.22 4.92 -23.30
N THR A 35 -7.09 5.31 -23.86
CA THR A 35 -6.40 4.60 -24.93
C THR A 35 -5.78 3.31 -24.38
N PRO A 36 -5.37 2.36 -25.26
CA PRO A 36 -4.65 1.17 -24.80
C PRO A 36 -3.40 1.47 -23.97
N ASP A 37 -2.66 2.56 -24.31
CA ASP A 37 -1.48 2.96 -23.54
C ASP A 37 -1.86 3.44 -22.13
N GLN A 38 -2.96 4.17 -21.99
CA GLN A 38 -3.48 4.61 -20.71
C GLN A 38 -3.94 3.41 -19.87
N MET A 39 -4.58 2.43 -20.48
CA MET A 39 -5.02 1.22 -19.78
C MET A 39 -3.84 0.37 -19.29
N ALA A 40 -2.75 0.31 -20.05
CA ALA A 40 -1.52 -0.34 -19.63
C ALA A 40 -0.91 0.35 -18.40
N ALA A 41 -0.92 1.69 -18.38
CA ALA A 41 -0.45 2.47 -17.24
C ALA A 41 -1.32 2.23 -15.99
N VAL A 42 -2.64 2.15 -16.14
CA VAL A 42 -3.58 1.83 -15.07
C VAL A 42 -3.27 0.45 -14.47
N LYS A 43 -3.04 -0.55 -15.32
CA LYS A 43 -2.69 -1.90 -14.87
C LYS A 43 -1.40 -1.90 -14.05
N LYS A 44 -0.38 -1.18 -14.50
CA LYS A 44 0.88 -1.05 -13.79
C LYS A 44 0.69 -0.41 -12.42
N THR A 45 -0.11 0.65 -12.33
CA THR A 45 -0.43 1.33 -11.06
C THR A 45 -1.19 0.41 -10.12
N ALA A 46 -2.14 -0.38 -10.63
CA ALA A 46 -2.89 -1.34 -9.82
C ALA A 46 -1.98 -2.41 -9.22
N LEU A 47 -1.02 -2.92 -9.99
CA LEU A 47 -0.04 -3.90 -9.50
C LEU A 47 0.85 -3.29 -8.42
N ALA A 48 1.27 -2.03 -8.57
CA ALA A 48 2.07 -1.32 -7.57
C ALA A 48 1.28 -1.14 -6.27
N ALA A 49 -0.02 -0.85 -6.34
CA ALA A 49 -0.88 -0.75 -5.17
C ALA A 49 -1.01 -2.08 -4.44
N ASP A 50 -1.18 -3.19 -5.16
CA ASP A 50 -1.22 -4.53 -4.56
C ASP A 50 0.08 -4.85 -3.81
N ASP A 51 1.23 -4.57 -4.42
CA ASP A 51 2.53 -4.79 -3.78
C ASP A 51 2.67 -3.96 -2.49
N ALA A 52 2.22 -2.71 -2.51
CA ALA A 52 2.27 -1.84 -1.33
C ALA A 52 1.37 -2.38 -0.21
N ILE A 53 0.19 -2.89 -0.54
CA ILE A 53 -0.72 -3.49 0.44
C ILE A 53 -0.08 -4.72 1.10
N ASP A 54 0.55 -5.59 0.32
CA ASP A 54 1.25 -6.77 0.83
C ASP A 54 2.38 -6.36 1.80
N HIS A 55 3.14 -5.34 1.45
CA HIS A 55 4.20 -4.82 2.32
C HIS A 55 3.64 -4.26 3.63
N VAL A 56 2.52 -3.54 3.58
CA VAL A 56 1.86 -3.02 4.78
C VAL A 56 1.43 -4.18 5.69
N GLN A 57 0.84 -5.23 5.13
CA GLN A 57 0.44 -6.41 5.92
C GLN A 57 1.64 -7.05 6.61
N ASN A 58 2.75 -7.23 5.90
CA ASN A 58 3.97 -7.78 6.47
C ASN A 58 4.52 -6.91 7.59
N LEU A 59 4.53 -5.61 7.43
CA LEU A 59 4.98 -4.68 8.46
C LEU A 59 4.09 -4.73 9.70
N LEU A 60 2.77 -4.90 9.52
CA LEU A 60 1.85 -5.03 10.65
C LEU A 60 2.08 -6.33 11.42
N TYR A 61 2.40 -7.45 10.76
CA TYR A 61 2.78 -8.69 11.42
C TYR A 61 4.08 -8.52 12.23
N ILE A 62 5.07 -7.83 11.67
CA ILE A 62 6.32 -7.53 12.38
C ILE A 62 6.04 -6.67 13.61
N LEU A 63 5.21 -5.65 13.46
CA LEU A 63 4.81 -4.77 14.56
C LEU A 63 4.12 -5.57 15.68
N ALA A 64 3.19 -6.45 15.32
CA ALA A 64 2.51 -7.29 16.29
C ALA A 64 3.49 -8.16 17.06
N ASN A 65 4.46 -8.78 16.39
CA ASN A 65 5.49 -9.59 17.04
C ASN A 65 6.35 -8.75 17.98
N LEU A 66 6.74 -7.54 17.59
CA LEU A 66 7.54 -6.64 18.43
C LEU A 66 6.80 -6.23 19.71
N GLU A 67 5.50 -6.06 19.63
CA GLU A 67 4.66 -5.66 20.76
C GLU A 67 4.07 -6.86 21.54
N GLY A 68 4.35 -8.09 21.10
CA GLY A 68 3.85 -9.28 21.74
C GLY A 68 2.35 -9.52 21.52
N ILE A 69 1.81 -9.00 20.43
CA ILE A 69 0.40 -9.17 20.08
C ILE A 69 0.28 -10.37 19.13
N SER A 70 -0.68 -11.25 19.41
CA SER A 70 -1.00 -12.38 18.53
C SER A 70 -2.11 -11.96 17.56
N LEU A 71 -1.85 -12.12 16.27
CA LEU A 71 -2.83 -11.82 15.24
C LEU A 71 -3.51 -13.07 14.70
#